data_49692c74d3724138a742f7c2c502b60b
#
_entry.id   49692c74d3724138a742f7c2c502b60b
#
_cell.length_a   1.000
_cell.length_b   1.000
_cell.length_c   1.000
_cell.angle_alpha   90.00
_cell.angle_beta   90.00
_cell.angle_gamma   90.00
#
_symmetry.space_group_name_H-M   'P 1'
#
loop_
_entity.id
_entity.type
_entity.pdbx_description
1 polymer ?
#
loop_
_entity_poly.entity_id
_entity_poly.type
_entity_poly.pdbx_seq_one_letter_code
_entity_poly.pdbx_strand_id
1 'polypeptide(L)'
;MLCVVLGTSMATGVSVSAKDKDELVLYTWDGMFPQEVLDDFEKKTGTKVVYSNFDTDETMLEKLSQAKGGDYDVVIADDYIIDSAVKEGLVQKIDKDTVSNFKNINPLYQGQFYDPDDEYTVPYGAGIPLIVYDPEQVDIDIKGYKDLWDKSLEDSIAIVGNYRVICGITQLSMGESMNEEDVAVIDKTGEKLKELAPNIRMIQDDNTQNALLNGEASVAFLYTSQVTQALKDNPDLKVVYPEEGLGFGIM
;
A
#
# COMPACT_ATOMS: atom_id res chain seq x y z
N MET A 1 59.64 -19.67 -37.74
CA MET A 1 59.37 -18.32 -37.25
C MET A 1 57.92 -18.26 -36.82
N LEU A 2 57.67 -18.45 -35.51
CA LEU A 2 56.35 -18.64 -34.95
C LEU A 2 55.91 -17.32 -34.26
N CYS A 3 54.92 -16.65 -34.82
CA CYS A 3 54.38 -15.43 -34.20
C CYS A 3 53.25 -15.83 -33.24
N VAL A 4 53.51 -15.65 -31.93
CA VAL A 4 52.51 -15.75 -30.88
C VAL A 4 51.81 -14.37 -30.76
N VAL A 5 50.54 -14.31 -31.07
CA VAL A 5 49.68 -13.14 -30.83
C VAL A 5 49.08 -13.31 -29.43
N LEU A 6 49.57 -12.53 -28.47
CA LEU A 6 48.91 -12.37 -27.16
C LEU A 6 47.70 -11.47 -27.32
N GLY A 7 46.49 -12.07 -27.24
CA GLY A 7 45.27 -11.34 -27.12
C GLY A 7 45.07 -10.85 -25.69
N THR A 8 45.20 -9.57 -25.44
CA THR A 8 44.82 -8.92 -24.19
C THR A 8 43.28 -8.77 -24.19
N SER A 9 42.59 -9.63 -23.43
CA SER A 9 41.17 -9.42 -23.11
C SER A 9 41.05 -8.23 -22.14
N MET A 10 40.60 -7.09 -22.64
CA MET A 10 40.09 -6.02 -21.77
C MET A 10 38.80 -6.50 -21.11
N ALA A 11 38.87 -6.84 -19.85
CA ALA A 11 37.72 -6.93 -19.00
C ALA A 11 37.18 -5.50 -18.82
N THR A 12 36.09 -5.17 -19.50
CA THR A 12 35.29 -4.00 -19.19
C THR A 12 34.64 -4.24 -17.82
N GLY A 13 35.30 -3.76 -16.77
CA GLY A 13 34.71 -3.66 -15.46
C GLY A 13 33.51 -2.72 -15.57
N VAL A 14 32.32 -3.25 -15.37
CA VAL A 14 31.14 -2.46 -15.07
C VAL A 14 31.45 -1.78 -13.75
N SER A 15 31.78 -0.50 -13.80
CA SER A 15 31.88 0.32 -12.60
C SER A 15 30.47 0.42 -12.02
N VAL A 16 30.19 -0.37 -11.00
CA VAL A 16 29.08 -0.08 -10.09
C VAL A 16 29.42 1.27 -9.49
N SER A 17 28.66 2.30 -9.84
CA SER A 17 28.77 3.63 -9.24
C SER A 17 28.65 3.44 -7.73
N ALA A 18 29.70 3.74 -6.99
CA ALA A 18 29.58 3.78 -5.53
C ALA A 18 28.54 4.85 -5.21
N LYS A 19 27.42 4.45 -4.61
CA LYS A 19 26.43 5.37 -4.07
C LYS A 19 27.15 6.42 -3.23
N ASP A 20 26.82 7.68 -3.43
CA ASP A 20 27.33 8.75 -2.58
C ASP A 20 26.95 8.41 -1.13
N LYS A 21 27.92 8.38 -0.22
CA LYS A 21 27.68 7.99 1.18
C LYS A 21 26.76 8.93 1.95
N ASP A 22 26.44 10.08 1.32
CA ASP A 22 25.65 11.16 1.90
C ASP A 22 24.19 11.18 1.36
N GLU A 23 23.75 10.16 0.64
CA GLU A 23 22.39 10.04 0.11
C GLU A 23 21.71 8.75 0.61
N LEU A 24 20.40 8.86 0.95
CA LEU A 24 19.50 7.77 1.29
C LEU A 24 18.36 7.78 0.28
N VAL A 25 18.20 6.71 -0.47
CA VAL A 25 17.10 6.55 -1.43
C VAL A 25 15.90 5.93 -0.72
N LEU A 26 14.87 6.73 -0.50
CA LEU A 26 13.59 6.33 0.07
C LEU A 26 12.61 6.02 -1.08
N TYR A 27 12.11 4.80 -1.15
CA TYR A 27 11.23 4.32 -2.20
C TYR A 27 9.84 3.98 -1.63
N THR A 28 8.83 4.78 -1.98
CA THR A 28 7.47 4.68 -1.45
C THR A 28 6.48 5.44 -2.33
N TRP A 29 5.20 5.46 -1.96
CA TRP A 29 4.19 6.32 -2.61
C TRP A 29 4.49 7.80 -2.41
N ASP A 30 3.90 8.63 -3.26
CA ASP A 30 4.01 10.09 -3.10
C ASP A 30 3.33 10.57 -1.80
N GLY A 31 3.88 11.62 -1.20
CA GLY A 31 3.28 12.29 -0.06
C GLY A 31 3.31 11.52 1.27
N MET A 32 4.01 10.37 1.36
CA MET A 32 4.08 9.59 2.62
C MET A 32 4.79 10.32 3.76
N PHE A 33 5.68 11.25 3.45
CA PHE A 33 6.36 12.07 4.45
C PHE A 33 6.14 13.56 4.19
N PRO A 34 5.78 14.35 5.23
CA PRO A 34 5.84 15.79 5.14
C PRO A 34 7.27 16.24 4.85
N GLN A 35 7.45 17.24 3.97
CA GLN A 35 8.78 17.73 3.59
C GLN A 35 9.61 18.16 4.80
N GLU A 36 8.98 18.76 5.80
CA GLU A 36 9.63 19.19 7.05
C GLU A 36 10.29 18.02 7.82
N VAL A 37 9.74 16.80 7.73
CA VAL A 37 10.31 15.61 8.37
C VAL A 37 11.58 15.18 7.64
N LEU A 38 11.58 15.23 6.32
CA LEU A 38 12.74 14.91 5.49
C LEU A 38 13.86 15.95 5.71
N ASP A 39 13.52 17.22 5.71
CA ASP A 39 14.46 18.32 5.96
C ASP A 39 15.08 18.22 7.37
N ASP A 40 14.29 17.85 8.38
CA ASP A 40 14.76 17.62 9.75
C ASP A 40 15.71 16.42 9.85
N PHE A 41 15.43 15.35 9.10
CA PHE A 41 16.32 14.20 9.01
C PHE A 41 17.66 14.58 8.37
N GLU A 42 17.63 15.24 7.22
CA GLU A 42 18.84 15.72 6.55
C GLU A 42 19.68 16.64 7.45
N LYS A 43 19.03 17.58 8.12
CA LYS A 43 19.70 18.49 9.05
C LYS A 43 20.36 17.79 10.23
N LYS A 44 19.73 16.72 10.76
CA LYS A 44 20.23 15.97 11.92
C LYS A 44 21.34 14.99 11.56
N THR A 45 21.27 14.39 10.38
CA THR A 45 22.17 13.30 9.97
C THR A 45 23.25 13.74 9.00
N GLY A 46 23.04 14.82 8.26
CA GLY A 46 23.85 15.22 7.11
C GLY A 46 23.61 14.37 5.87
N THR A 47 22.66 13.43 5.89
CA THR A 47 22.33 12.53 4.80
C THR A 47 21.14 13.08 4.04
N LYS A 48 21.33 13.33 2.74
CA LYS A 48 20.27 13.80 1.85
C LYS A 48 19.29 12.67 1.55
N VAL A 49 17.99 12.95 1.62
CA VAL A 49 16.95 12.00 1.22
C VAL A 49 16.61 12.18 -0.26
N VAL A 50 16.82 11.13 -1.05
CA VAL A 50 16.38 11.04 -2.43
C VAL A 50 15.06 10.29 -2.46
N TYR A 51 13.97 11.01 -2.67
CA TYR A 51 12.63 10.45 -2.68
C TYR A 51 12.33 9.85 -4.07
N SER A 52 12.01 8.56 -4.12
CA SER A 52 11.62 7.84 -5.34
C SER A 52 10.22 7.27 -5.16
N ASN A 53 9.37 7.39 -6.18
CA ASN A 53 7.97 7.01 -6.09
C ASN A 53 7.62 5.81 -6.96
N PHE A 54 6.59 5.11 -6.53
CA PHE A 54 5.85 4.12 -7.31
C PHE A 54 4.35 4.35 -7.16
N ASP A 55 3.58 3.84 -8.12
CA ASP A 55 2.13 3.96 -8.11
C ASP A 55 1.47 2.72 -7.50
N THR A 56 2.02 1.51 -7.77
CA THR A 56 1.49 0.24 -7.26
C THR A 56 2.60 -0.61 -6.64
N ASP A 57 2.25 -1.41 -5.64
CA ASP A 57 3.17 -2.35 -4.98
C ASP A 57 3.79 -3.35 -5.95
N GLU A 58 3.03 -3.80 -6.96
CA GLU A 58 3.53 -4.72 -7.98
C GLU A 58 4.63 -4.07 -8.82
N THR A 59 4.44 -2.81 -9.23
CA THR A 59 5.46 -2.04 -9.95
C THR A 59 6.70 -1.82 -9.08
N MET A 60 6.50 -1.59 -7.78
CA MET A 60 7.59 -1.47 -6.80
C MET A 60 8.39 -2.77 -6.74
N LEU A 61 7.72 -3.91 -6.55
CA LEU A 61 8.39 -5.23 -6.45
C LEU A 61 9.15 -5.57 -7.73
N GLU A 62 8.55 -5.29 -8.89
CA GLU A 62 9.22 -5.51 -10.19
C GLU A 62 10.52 -4.71 -10.28
N LYS A 63 10.51 -3.42 -9.96
CA LYS A 63 11.71 -2.58 -10.00
C LYS A 63 12.74 -3.00 -8.95
N LEU A 64 12.28 -3.35 -7.74
CA LEU A 64 13.15 -3.85 -6.68
C LEU A 64 13.86 -5.16 -7.12
N SER A 65 13.12 -6.06 -7.79
CA SER A 65 13.64 -7.30 -8.34
C SER A 65 14.66 -7.06 -9.46
N GLN A 66 14.37 -6.14 -10.40
CA GLN A 66 15.30 -5.76 -11.47
C GLN A 66 16.62 -5.20 -10.93
N ALA A 67 16.54 -4.36 -9.89
CA ALA A 67 17.69 -3.78 -9.20
C ALA A 67 18.37 -4.77 -8.22
N LYS A 68 17.77 -5.95 -7.98
CA LYS A 68 18.19 -6.91 -6.95
C LYS A 68 18.32 -6.25 -5.56
N GLY A 69 17.41 -5.36 -5.25
CA GLY A 69 17.42 -4.56 -4.02
C GLY A 69 18.46 -3.42 -3.97
N GLY A 70 19.35 -3.33 -4.95
CA GLY A 70 20.57 -2.52 -4.84
C GLY A 70 20.43 -1.00 -5.06
N ASP A 71 19.30 -0.54 -5.61
CA ASP A 71 19.12 0.90 -5.95
C ASP A 71 18.42 1.69 -4.84
N TYR A 72 17.85 1.01 -3.84
CA TYR A 72 17.05 1.60 -2.79
C TYR A 72 17.62 1.27 -1.40
N ASP A 73 17.55 2.23 -0.47
CA ASP A 73 18.03 2.03 0.90
C ASP A 73 16.89 1.70 1.87
N VAL A 74 15.74 2.34 1.67
CA VAL A 74 14.52 2.09 2.45
C VAL A 74 13.34 2.00 1.49
N VAL A 75 12.52 0.97 1.66
CA VAL A 75 11.26 0.78 0.92
C VAL A 75 10.12 0.77 1.91
N ILE A 76 9.04 1.49 1.62
CA ILE A 76 7.78 1.38 2.36
C ILE A 76 6.72 0.91 1.39
N ALA A 77 6.07 -0.19 1.71
CA ALA A 77 5.07 -0.85 0.89
C ALA A 77 4.09 -1.64 1.79
N ASP A 78 3.01 -2.13 1.22
CA ASP A 78 2.02 -2.92 1.94
C ASP A 78 2.55 -4.30 2.35
N ASP A 79 2.02 -4.84 3.41
CA ASP A 79 2.44 -6.08 4.08
C ASP A 79 2.53 -7.29 3.12
N TYR A 80 1.55 -7.48 2.24
CA TYR A 80 1.50 -8.61 1.31
C TYR A 80 2.64 -8.60 0.28
N ILE A 81 3.07 -7.40 -0.14
CA ILE A 81 4.15 -7.27 -1.11
C ILE A 81 5.52 -7.36 -0.43
N ILE A 82 5.62 -6.89 0.81
CA ILE A 82 6.82 -7.07 1.65
C ILE A 82 7.07 -8.56 1.90
N ASP A 83 6.04 -9.37 2.17
CA ASP A 83 6.15 -10.83 2.27
C ASP A 83 6.84 -11.43 1.02
N SER A 84 6.45 -10.97 -0.17
CA SER A 84 7.07 -11.38 -1.43
C SER A 84 8.53 -10.92 -1.52
N ALA A 85 8.83 -9.68 -1.18
CA ALA A 85 10.18 -9.13 -1.21
C ALA A 85 11.14 -9.87 -0.25
N VAL A 86 10.66 -10.25 0.94
CA VAL A 86 11.42 -11.08 1.91
C VAL A 86 11.69 -12.48 1.33
N LYS A 87 10.67 -13.16 0.79
CA LYS A 87 10.78 -14.50 0.21
C LYS A 87 11.71 -14.54 -1.00
N GLU A 88 11.75 -13.49 -1.79
CA GLU A 88 12.63 -13.35 -2.95
C GLU A 88 14.05 -12.89 -2.59
N GLY A 89 14.31 -12.56 -1.32
CA GLY A 89 15.62 -12.10 -0.85
C GLY A 89 16.01 -10.72 -1.37
N LEU A 90 15.04 -9.85 -1.63
CA LEU A 90 15.23 -8.49 -2.16
C LEU A 90 15.49 -7.46 -1.06
N VAL A 91 15.22 -7.79 0.18
CA VAL A 91 15.43 -6.95 1.37
C VAL A 91 16.44 -7.61 2.32
N GLN A 92 17.12 -6.79 3.11
CA GLN A 92 18.14 -7.22 4.06
C GLN A 92 17.60 -7.24 5.48
N LYS A 93 18.17 -8.10 6.32
CA LYS A 93 17.89 -8.10 7.75
C LYS A 93 18.32 -6.79 8.38
N ILE A 94 17.48 -6.29 9.28
CA ILE A 94 17.72 -5.08 10.08
C ILE A 94 18.56 -5.47 11.30
N ASP A 95 19.64 -4.74 11.53
CA ASP A 95 20.37 -4.83 12.80
C ASP A 95 19.59 -4.06 13.88
N LYS A 96 18.78 -4.78 14.65
CA LYS A 96 17.91 -4.21 15.69
C LYS A 96 18.67 -3.45 16.77
N ASP A 97 19.92 -3.78 17.02
CA ASP A 97 20.75 -3.09 18.00
C ASP A 97 21.04 -1.64 17.57
N THR A 98 20.97 -1.38 16.26
CA THR A 98 21.15 -0.03 15.70
C THR A 98 19.85 0.77 15.67
N VAL A 99 18.68 0.13 15.75
CA VAL A 99 17.35 0.76 15.67
C VAL A 99 16.79 0.97 17.09
N SER A 100 17.42 1.88 17.85
CA SER A 100 17.10 2.10 19.26
C SER A 100 15.63 2.51 19.54
N ASN A 101 14.93 3.06 18.53
CA ASN A 101 13.55 3.50 18.62
C ASN A 101 12.53 2.39 18.33
N PHE A 102 12.96 1.18 17.93
CA PHE A 102 12.05 0.06 17.67
C PHE A 102 11.13 -0.22 18.87
N LYS A 103 11.62 -0.04 20.09
CA LYS A 103 10.86 -0.19 21.33
C LYS A 103 9.63 0.74 21.46
N ASN A 104 9.55 1.78 20.62
CA ASN A 104 8.42 2.72 20.59
C ASN A 104 7.30 2.24 19.65
N ILE A 105 7.55 1.21 18.84
CA ILE A 105 6.53 0.63 17.94
C ILE A 105 5.48 -0.08 18.79
N ASN A 106 4.21 0.18 18.48
CA ASN A 106 3.10 -0.49 19.15
C ASN A 106 3.20 -2.01 18.98
N PRO A 107 3.20 -2.80 20.06
CA PRO A 107 3.32 -4.26 19.98
C PRO A 107 2.25 -4.93 19.12
N LEU A 108 1.09 -4.27 18.91
CA LEU A 108 0.03 -4.80 18.03
C LEU A 108 0.51 -5.01 16.58
N TYR A 109 1.46 -4.20 16.14
CA TYR A 109 1.97 -4.21 14.77
C TYR A 109 3.29 -4.98 14.62
N GLN A 110 3.85 -5.51 15.71
CA GLN A 110 5.05 -6.33 15.69
C GLN A 110 4.73 -7.80 15.48
N GLY A 111 5.71 -8.59 14.98
CA GLY A 111 5.60 -10.03 14.83
C GLY A 111 4.49 -10.47 13.87
N GLN A 112 4.30 -9.75 12.79
CA GLN A 112 3.25 -10.03 11.81
C GLN A 112 3.62 -11.23 10.91
N PHE A 113 2.63 -11.78 10.21
CA PHE A 113 2.77 -13.01 9.41
C PHE A 113 3.89 -12.94 8.37
N TYR A 114 4.14 -11.76 7.82
CA TYR A 114 5.17 -11.53 6.80
C TYR A 114 6.59 -11.38 7.38
N ASP A 115 6.72 -11.10 8.66
CA ASP A 115 8.00 -10.99 9.38
C ASP A 115 7.83 -11.32 10.88
N PRO A 116 7.60 -12.60 11.25
CA PRO A 116 7.22 -12.98 12.61
C PRO A 116 8.24 -12.62 13.68
N ASP A 117 9.48 -12.45 13.30
CA ASP A 117 10.60 -12.12 14.21
C ASP A 117 11.01 -10.65 14.09
N ASP A 118 10.30 -9.83 13.30
CA ASP A 118 10.62 -8.43 12.96
C ASP A 118 12.08 -8.28 12.51
N GLU A 119 12.58 -9.22 11.72
CA GLU A 119 13.98 -9.21 11.28
C GLU A 119 14.22 -8.31 10.06
N TYR A 120 13.21 -8.02 9.27
CA TYR A 120 13.32 -7.31 8.00
C TYR A 120 12.58 -5.98 7.97
N THR A 121 11.61 -5.79 8.89
CA THR A 121 10.68 -4.67 8.82
C THR A 121 10.60 -3.86 10.10
N VAL A 122 10.20 -2.60 9.94
CA VAL A 122 9.75 -1.71 11.03
C VAL A 122 8.40 -1.16 10.61
N PRO A 123 7.30 -1.47 11.32
CA PRO A 123 5.98 -0.95 10.99
C PRO A 123 5.96 0.59 10.97
N TYR A 124 5.53 1.17 9.85
CA TYR A 124 5.41 2.60 9.65
C TYR A 124 4.01 3.10 9.99
N GLY A 125 2.99 2.45 9.44
CA GLY A 125 1.61 2.84 9.63
C GLY A 125 0.64 1.69 9.35
N ALA A 126 -0.63 1.90 9.71
CA ALA A 126 -1.71 0.98 9.38
C ALA A 126 -2.91 1.76 8.88
N GLY A 127 -3.51 1.30 7.79
CA GLY A 127 -4.73 1.84 7.22
C GLY A 127 -5.90 0.89 7.41
N ILE A 128 -7.08 1.43 7.74
CA ILE A 128 -8.33 0.69 7.76
C ILE A 128 -9.21 1.26 6.66
N PRO A 129 -9.62 0.45 5.67
CA PRO A 129 -10.59 0.89 4.68
C PRO A 129 -11.99 0.90 5.27
N LEU A 130 -12.70 2.01 5.08
CA LEU A 130 -14.04 2.25 5.60
C LEU A 130 -14.98 2.71 4.48
N ILE A 131 -16.27 2.56 4.68
CA ILE A 131 -17.28 3.13 3.80
C ILE A 131 -17.64 4.52 4.32
N VAL A 132 -17.67 5.51 3.41
CA VAL A 132 -18.13 6.87 3.70
C VAL A 132 -19.20 7.23 2.68
N TYR A 133 -20.29 7.84 3.12
CA TYR A 133 -21.35 8.25 2.22
C TYR A 133 -22.00 9.57 2.63
N ASP A 134 -22.61 10.23 1.64
CA ASP A 134 -23.40 11.41 1.84
C ASP A 134 -24.87 11.03 2.16
N PRO A 135 -25.34 11.25 3.41
CA PRO A 135 -26.68 10.86 3.81
C PRO A 135 -27.80 11.66 3.14
N GLU A 136 -27.48 12.76 2.45
CA GLU A 136 -28.46 13.52 1.68
C GLU A 136 -28.69 12.93 0.29
N GLN A 137 -27.77 12.09 -0.21
CA GLN A 137 -27.82 11.48 -1.53
C GLN A 137 -28.08 9.97 -1.50
N VAL A 138 -27.96 9.32 -0.34
CA VAL A 138 -28.11 7.87 -0.17
C VAL A 138 -29.31 7.59 0.72
N ASP A 139 -30.33 6.94 0.16
CA ASP A 139 -31.61 6.65 0.84
C ASP A 139 -31.55 5.41 1.74
N ILE A 140 -30.51 4.57 1.64
CA ILE A 140 -30.34 3.37 2.45
C ILE A 140 -29.41 3.62 3.64
N ASP A 141 -29.60 2.85 4.70
CA ASP A 141 -28.72 2.85 5.88
C ASP A 141 -27.62 1.80 5.68
N ILE A 142 -26.48 2.22 5.14
CA ILE A 142 -25.33 1.34 4.90
C ILE A 142 -24.72 0.93 6.24
N LYS A 143 -24.58 -0.38 6.49
CA LYS A 143 -24.03 -0.98 7.72
C LYS A 143 -22.79 -1.83 7.47
N GLY A 144 -22.61 -2.27 6.25
CA GLY A 144 -21.52 -3.16 5.91
C GLY A 144 -21.20 -3.21 4.44
N TYR A 145 -20.20 -4.04 4.11
CA TYR A 145 -19.75 -4.19 2.75
C TYR A 145 -20.84 -4.74 1.82
N LYS A 146 -21.68 -5.68 2.30
CA LYS A 146 -22.76 -6.27 1.50
C LYS A 146 -23.75 -5.23 0.97
N ASP A 147 -23.92 -4.10 1.66
CA ASP A 147 -24.85 -3.07 1.26
C ASP A 147 -24.37 -2.31 0.01
N LEU A 148 -23.07 -2.40 -0.33
CA LEU A 148 -22.52 -1.83 -1.55
C LEU A 148 -23.10 -2.47 -2.83
N TRP A 149 -23.69 -3.69 -2.74
CA TRP A 149 -24.37 -4.36 -3.83
C TRP A 149 -25.85 -3.96 -3.98
N ASP A 150 -26.36 -3.03 -3.16
CA ASP A 150 -27.73 -2.54 -3.33
C ASP A 150 -27.87 -1.80 -4.66
N LYS A 151 -28.95 -2.11 -5.39
CA LYS A 151 -29.21 -1.51 -6.72
C LYS A 151 -29.49 -0.02 -6.69
N SER A 152 -29.88 0.53 -5.54
CA SER A 152 -30.05 1.98 -5.39
C SER A 152 -28.74 2.75 -5.48
N LEU A 153 -27.60 2.04 -5.39
CA LEU A 153 -26.25 2.60 -5.50
C LEU A 153 -25.68 2.52 -6.93
N GLU A 154 -26.51 2.24 -7.95
CA GLU A 154 -26.05 2.19 -9.34
C GLU A 154 -25.30 3.48 -9.71
N ASP A 155 -24.10 3.34 -10.30
CA ASP A 155 -23.21 4.45 -10.72
C ASP A 155 -22.94 5.50 -9.62
N SER A 156 -22.76 5.05 -8.37
CA SER A 156 -22.69 5.94 -7.19
C SER A 156 -21.42 5.76 -6.35
N ILE A 157 -20.64 4.69 -6.57
CA ILE A 157 -19.55 4.32 -5.67
C ILE A 157 -18.19 4.70 -6.26
N ALA A 158 -17.40 5.44 -5.51
CA ALA A 158 -15.96 5.59 -5.73
C ALA A 158 -15.22 4.55 -4.89
N ILE A 159 -14.35 3.74 -5.52
CA ILE A 159 -13.63 2.67 -4.85
C ILE A 159 -12.13 2.76 -5.17
N VAL A 160 -11.29 2.31 -4.21
CA VAL A 160 -9.84 2.20 -4.41
C VAL A 160 -9.49 1.14 -5.45
N GLY A 161 -8.39 1.32 -6.18
CA GLY A 161 -7.93 0.41 -7.24
C GLY A 161 -7.15 -0.80 -6.74
N ASN A 162 -6.94 -0.95 -5.44
CA ASN A 162 -6.19 -2.05 -4.86
C ASN A 162 -7.00 -3.36 -4.91
N TYR A 163 -6.58 -4.30 -5.78
CA TYR A 163 -7.29 -5.57 -5.98
C TYR A 163 -7.38 -6.40 -4.69
N ARG A 164 -6.34 -6.38 -3.85
CA ARG A 164 -6.30 -7.12 -2.59
C ARG A 164 -7.40 -6.64 -1.65
N VAL A 165 -7.56 -5.32 -1.56
CA VAL A 165 -8.60 -4.71 -0.73
C VAL A 165 -9.99 -4.99 -1.29
N ILE A 166 -10.19 -4.82 -2.60
CA ILE A 166 -11.49 -5.06 -3.25
C ILE A 166 -11.92 -6.52 -3.13
N CYS A 167 -11.00 -7.46 -3.36
CA CYS A 167 -11.28 -8.88 -3.16
C CYS A 167 -11.58 -9.18 -1.68
N GLY A 168 -10.79 -8.61 -0.77
CA GLY A 168 -10.95 -8.82 0.68
C GLY A 168 -12.31 -8.37 1.21
N ILE A 169 -12.77 -7.16 0.87
CA ILE A 169 -14.10 -6.68 1.28
C ILE A 169 -15.23 -7.49 0.64
N THR A 170 -15.02 -8.00 -0.58
CA THR A 170 -16.00 -8.87 -1.24
C THR A 170 -16.09 -10.20 -0.50
N GLN A 171 -14.97 -10.81 -0.12
CA GLN A 171 -14.92 -12.02 0.69
C GLN A 171 -15.61 -11.81 2.04
N LEU A 172 -15.31 -10.71 2.74
CA LEU A 172 -16.01 -10.37 3.99
C LEU A 172 -17.52 -10.24 3.79
N SER A 173 -17.98 -9.62 2.69
CA SER A 173 -19.40 -9.51 2.36
C SER A 173 -20.09 -10.88 2.13
N MET A 174 -19.31 -11.89 1.77
CA MET A 174 -19.74 -13.27 1.58
C MET A 174 -19.63 -14.11 2.88
N GLY A 175 -19.09 -13.55 3.95
CA GLY A 175 -18.82 -14.25 5.22
C GLY A 175 -17.55 -15.09 5.21
N GLU A 176 -16.66 -14.84 4.25
CA GLU A 176 -15.36 -15.51 4.11
C GLU A 176 -14.23 -14.65 4.70
N SER A 177 -13.04 -15.24 4.85
CA SER A 177 -11.84 -14.51 5.27
C SER A 177 -11.34 -13.59 4.16
N MET A 178 -10.94 -12.37 4.48
CA MET A 178 -10.27 -11.51 3.49
C MET A 178 -8.85 -12.02 3.10
N ASN A 179 -8.32 -13.00 3.84
CA ASN A 179 -7.06 -13.68 3.55
C ASN A 179 -7.32 -15.11 3.04
N GLU A 180 -8.40 -15.32 2.29
CA GLU A 180 -8.76 -16.62 1.75
C GLU A 180 -7.80 -17.04 0.63
N GLU A 181 -7.34 -18.30 0.68
CA GLU A 181 -6.41 -18.87 -0.29
C GLU A 181 -7.06 -19.97 -1.15
N ASP A 182 -8.30 -20.41 -0.83
CA ASP A 182 -9.01 -21.40 -1.63
C ASP A 182 -9.40 -20.79 -2.98
N VAL A 183 -8.84 -21.35 -4.05
CA VAL A 183 -9.08 -20.89 -5.43
C VAL A 183 -10.56 -20.89 -5.79
N ALA A 184 -11.35 -21.86 -5.29
CA ALA A 184 -12.78 -21.90 -5.59
C ALA A 184 -13.55 -20.75 -4.90
N VAL A 185 -13.09 -20.28 -3.75
CA VAL A 185 -13.64 -19.08 -3.08
C VAL A 185 -13.19 -17.82 -3.80
N ILE A 186 -11.94 -17.76 -4.23
CA ILE A 186 -11.41 -16.63 -5.01
C ILE A 186 -12.16 -16.49 -6.33
N ASP A 187 -12.45 -17.58 -7.02
CA ASP A 187 -13.24 -17.57 -8.27
C ASP A 187 -14.66 -17.03 -8.01
N LYS A 188 -15.31 -17.45 -6.93
CA LYS A 188 -16.64 -16.93 -6.52
C LYS A 188 -16.58 -15.44 -6.17
N THR A 189 -15.49 -14.99 -5.53
CA THR A 189 -15.25 -13.58 -5.24
C THR A 189 -15.24 -12.76 -6.53
N GLY A 190 -14.54 -13.26 -7.57
CA GLY A 190 -14.52 -12.63 -8.90
C GLY A 190 -15.90 -12.52 -9.55
N GLU A 191 -16.75 -13.57 -9.45
CA GLU A 191 -18.13 -13.51 -9.93
C GLU A 191 -18.96 -12.49 -9.12
N LYS A 192 -18.79 -12.45 -7.81
CA LYS A 192 -19.48 -11.48 -6.95
C LYS A 192 -19.08 -10.03 -7.25
N LEU A 193 -17.81 -9.78 -7.57
CA LEU A 193 -17.33 -8.47 -7.99
C LEU A 193 -17.97 -7.99 -9.29
N LYS A 194 -18.28 -8.89 -10.24
CA LYS A 194 -19.01 -8.52 -11.46
C LYS A 194 -20.41 -7.97 -11.16
N GLU A 195 -21.04 -8.45 -10.08
CA GLU A 195 -22.33 -7.94 -9.64
C GLU A 195 -22.23 -6.52 -9.03
N LEU A 196 -21.05 -6.14 -8.47
CA LEU A 196 -20.79 -4.82 -7.93
C LEU A 196 -20.50 -3.79 -9.04
N ALA A 197 -19.98 -4.23 -10.17
CA ALA A 197 -19.51 -3.34 -11.24
C ALA A 197 -20.52 -2.26 -11.68
N PRO A 198 -21.85 -2.53 -11.77
CA PRO A 198 -22.83 -1.49 -12.11
C PRO A 198 -22.91 -0.34 -11.10
N ASN A 199 -22.56 -0.60 -9.83
CA ASN A 199 -22.61 0.40 -8.77
C ASN A 199 -21.33 1.26 -8.73
N ILE A 200 -20.24 0.78 -9.36
CA ILE A 200 -18.96 1.50 -9.38
C ILE A 200 -19.01 2.60 -10.44
N ARG A 201 -18.89 3.83 -9.99
CA ARG A 201 -18.75 5.01 -10.83
C ARG A 201 -17.30 5.26 -11.22
N MET A 202 -16.38 5.10 -10.28
CA MET A 202 -14.96 5.30 -10.53
C MET A 202 -14.08 4.42 -9.64
N ILE A 203 -12.89 4.16 -10.16
CA ILE A 203 -11.80 3.49 -9.43
C ILE A 203 -10.64 4.47 -9.36
N GLN A 204 -10.20 4.80 -8.16
CA GLN A 204 -9.14 5.78 -7.93
C GLN A 204 -8.46 5.50 -6.60
N ASP A 205 -7.13 5.45 -6.58
CA ASP A 205 -6.37 5.19 -5.35
C ASP A 205 -6.07 6.46 -4.57
N ASP A 206 -5.57 7.48 -5.28
CA ASP A 206 -5.21 8.75 -4.68
C ASP A 206 -6.39 9.71 -4.65
N ASN A 207 -6.58 10.35 -3.49
CA ASN A 207 -7.58 11.42 -3.33
C ASN A 207 -9.02 11.00 -3.64
N THR A 208 -9.37 9.73 -3.43
CA THR A 208 -10.71 9.18 -3.67
C THR A 208 -11.80 9.94 -2.89
N GLN A 209 -11.49 10.53 -1.74
CA GLN A 209 -12.39 11.38 -0.98
C GLN A 209 -12.91 12.60 -1.77
N ASN A 210 -12.16 13.06 -2.78
CA ASN A 210 -12.59 14.18 -3.61
C ASN A 210 -13.86 13.86 -4.40
N ALA A 211 -14.08 12.59 -4.75
CA ALA A 211 -15.29 12.16 -5.44
C ALA A 211 -16.56 12.44 -4.61
N LEU A 212 -16.50 12.24 -3.27
CA LEU A 212 -17.59 12.63 -2.36
C LEU A 212 -17.70 14.14 -2.23
N LEU A 213 -16.59 14.83 -2.03
CA LEU A 213 -16.56 16.27 -1.76
C LEU A 213 -17.04 17.09 -2.97
N ASN A 214 -16.78 16.59 -4.18
CA ASN A 214 -17.20 17.22 -5.43
C ASN A 214 -18.60 16.78 -5.90
N GLY A 215 -19.23 15.83 -5.20
CA GLY A 215 -20.53 15.26 -5.57
C GLY A 215 -20.47 14.36 -6.83
N GLU A 216 -19.31 13.87 -7.19
CA GLU A 216 -19.12 12.92 -8.30
C GLU A 216 -19.56 11.51 -7.92
N ALA A 217 -19.44 11.14 -6.64
CA ALA A 217 -19.95 9.91 -6.07
C ALA A 217 -20.70 10.22 -4.77
N SER A 218 -21.69 9.41 -4.42
CA SER A 218 -22.42 9.55 -3.16
C SER A 218 -21.95 8.56 -2.08
N VAL A 219 -21.20 7.53 -2.47
CA VAL A 219 -20.56 6.56 -1.59
C VAL A 219 -19.10 6.43 -1.99
N ALA A 220 -18.20 6.32 -1.02
CA ALA A 220 -16.80 6.03 -1.28
C ALA A 220 -16.27 4.98 -0.30
N PHE A 221 -15.36 4.17 -0.79
CA PHE A 221 -14.56 3.27 0.00
C PHE A 221 -13.18 3.88 0.17
N LEU A 222 -12.83 4.28 1.40
CA LEU A 222 -11.70 5.16 1.71
C LEU A 222 -10.82 4.59 2.80
N TYR A 223 -9.53 4.81 2.71
CA TYR A 223 -8.62 4.59 3.84
C TYR A 223 -8.79 5.67 4.93
N THR A 224 -8.46 5.35 6.17
CA THR A 224 -8.64 6.23 7.34
C THR A 224 -8.03 7.62 7.18
N SER A 225 -6.93 7.78 6.47
CA SER A 225 -6.35 9.09 6.14
C SER A 225 -7.28 9.92 5.25
N GLN A 226 -7.84 9.31 4.21
CA GLN A 226 -8.79 9.93 3.29
C GLN A 226 -10.13 10.23 3.99
N VAL A 227 -10.59 9.32 4.88
CA VAL A 227 -11.77 9.56 5.74
C VAL A 227 -11.58 10.80 6.60
N THR A 228 -10.41 10.91 7.23
CA THR A 228 -10.09 12.08 8.07
C THR A 228 -10.13 13.38 7.27
N GLN A 229 -9.60 13.36 6.05
CA GLN A 229 -9.64 14.54 5.18
C GLN A 229 -11.08 14.85 4.73
N ALA A 230 -11.86 13.83 4.32
CA ALA A 230 -13.25 14.02 3.92
C ALA A 230 -14.09 14.66 5.03
N LEU A 231 -13.99 14.15 6.26
CA LEU A 231 -14.73 14.68 7.41
C LEU A 231 -14.30 16.10 7.84
N LYS A 232 -13.04 16.45 7.57
CA LYS A 232 -12.56 17.81 7.83
C LYS A 232 -13.21 18.83 6.90
N ASP A 233 -13.45 18.46 5.65
CA ASP A 233 -14.01 19.33 4.63
C ASP A 233 -15.55 19.25 4.59
N ASN A 234 -16.13 18.07 4.89
CA ASN A 234 -17.58 17.87 5.04
C ASN A 234 -17.88 16.97 6.26
N PRO A 235 -18.17 17.56 7.44
CA PRO A 235 -18.45 16.82 8.67
C PRO A 235 -19.81 16.10 8.68
N ASP A 236 -20.69 16.36 7.72
CA ASP A 236 -22.03 15.76 7.64
C ASP A 236 -22.00 14.37 6.97
N LEU A 237 -20.87 13.98 6.38
CA LEU A 237 -20.67 12.64 5.84
C LEU A 237 -20.77 11.57 6.92
N LYS A 238 -21.38 10.44 6.59
CA LYS A 238 -21.44 9.26 7.46
C LYS A 238 -20.31 8.31 7.20
N VAL A 239 -19.66 7.85 8.28
CA VAL A 239 -18.63 6.82 8.26
C VAL A 239 -19.20 5.53 8.80
N VAL A 240 -19.02 4.44 8.06
CA VAL A 240 -19.47 3.11 8.42
C VAL A 240 -18.27 2.25 8.78
N TYR A 241 -18.33 1.65 9.95
CA TYR A 241 -17.46 0.55 10.37
C TYR A 241 -18.21 -0.75 10.04
N PRO A 242 -17.84 -1.47 8.99
CA PRO A 242 -18.62 -2.59 8.47
C PRO A 242 -18.87 -3.69 9.49
N GLU A 243 -20.12 -4.18 9.56
CA GLU A 243 -20.54 -5.24 10.49
C GLU A 243 -19.84 -6.58 10.21
N GLU A 244 -19.39 -6.81 8.99
CA GLU A 244 -18.66 -8.02 8.57
C GLU A 244 -17.24 -8.08 9.14
N GLY A 245 -16.75 -6.99 9.68
CA GLY A 245 -15.40 -6.86 10.22
C GLY A 245 -14.54 -5.86 9.46
N LEU A 246 -13.39 -5.56 10.02
CA LEU A 246 -12.43 -4.62 9.47
C LEU A 246 -11.20 -5.36 8.97
N GLY A 247 -10.81 -5.07 7.74
CA GLY A 247 -9.48 -5.37 7.28
C GLY A 247 -8.53 -4.21 7.61
N PHE A 248 -7.27 -4.49 7.82
CA PHE A 248 -6.24 -3.46 7.90
C PHE A 248 -4.98 -3.94 7.17
N GLY A 249 -4.35 -3.01 6.48
CA GLY A 249 -3.02 -3.21 5.91
C GLY A 249 -1.99 -2.52 6.78
N ILE A 250 -0.81 -3.12 6.90
CA ILE A 250 0.35 -2.56 7.60
C ILE A 250 1.40 -2.20 6.54
N MET A 251 1.95 -1.01 6.66
CA MET A 251 3.06 -0.54 5.85
C MET A 251 4.34 -0.48 6.67
#